data_19446afde0f1129a35c47c5ed94054c4
#
_entry.id   19446afde0f1129a35c47c5ed94054c4
#
_cell.length_a   1.000
_cell.length_b   1.000
_cell.length_c   1.000
_cell.angle_alpha   90.00
_cell.angle_beta   90.00
_cell.angle_gamma   90.00
#
_symmetry.space_group_name_H-M   'P 1'
#
loop_
_entity.id
_entity.type
_entity.pdbx_description
1 polymer ?
#
loop_
_entity_poly.entity_id
_entity_poly.type
_entity_poly.pdbx_seq_one_letter_code
_entity_poly.pdbx_strand_id
1 'polypeptide(L)'
;ARQAGVQIVTGDTKVVERGRGDGIYINTAGVGVLRAPGLGRDALRQGDAVLVSGSVGCHGAAVLMARGDLPCEGTLLSDCRPLHRLSAAALAAGGVRMLRDPTRGGIATTLNEFVEGTPLCIELEEEAIPIDPPVAAACSLLGLDPLYSACEGRMLAVCAPEAASAVLAALRSVPGGEGAARIGRVTAARPGQVVLHNSFGGSRILGKLAG
;
A
#
# COMPACT_ATOMS: atom_id res chain seq x y z
N ALA A 1 -9.73 14.42 8.91
CA ALA A 1 -11.16 14.41 9.20
C ALA A 1 -11.95 15.19 8.14
N ARG A 2 -11.71 16.51 7.96
CA ARG A 2 -12.48 17.35 7.01
C ARG A 2 -12.46 16.82 5.58
N GLN A 3 -11.29 16.45 5.05
CA GLN A 3 -11.15 15.87 3.70
C GLN A 3 -11.84 14.51 3.56
N ALA A 4 -11.86 13.72 4.62
CA ALA A 4 -12.51 12.41 4.64
C ALA A 4 -14.01 12.48 4.91
N GLY A 5 -14.54 13.66 5.25
CA GLY A 5 -15.96 13.84 5.58
C GLY A 5 -16.36 13.20 6.90
N VAL A 6 -15.41 12.95 7.82
CA VAL A 6 -15.67 12.36 9.13
C VAL A 6 -15.59 13.40 10.23
N GLN A 7 -16.39 13.21 11.29
CA GLN A 7 -16.42 14.09 12.44
C GLN A 7 -15.49 13.56 13.54
N ILE A 8 -14.75 14.45 14.17
CA ILE A 8 -14.08 14.17 15.43
C ILE A 8 -15.10 14.42 16.52
N VAL A 9 -15.55 13.36 17.19
CA VAL A 9 -16.65 13.43 18.16
C VAL A 9 -16.17 13.45 19.61
N THR A 10 -14.92 13.07 19.84
CA THR A 10 -14.29 13.12 21.17
C THR A 10 -12.78 13.23 21.03
N GLY A 11 -12.14 13.67 22.09
CA GLY A 11 -10.70 13.73 22.21
C GLY A 11 -10.31 13.89 23.67
N ASP A 12 -9.09 13.47 23.98
CA ASP A 12 -8.48 13.65 25.28
C ASP A 12 -6.98 13.99 25.09
N THR A 13 -6.43 14.72 26.01
CA THR A 13 -5.02 15.09 26.02
C THR A 13 -4.42 14.77 27.38
N LYS A 14 -3.43 13.88 27.38
CA LYS A 14 -2.63 13.57 28.58
C LYS A 14 -1.25 14.16 28.45
N VAL A 15 -0.87 14.97 29.41
CA VAL A 15 0.49 15.49 29.54
C VAL A 15 1.30 14.54 30.41
N VAL A 16 2.51 14.22 29.97
CA VAL A 16 3.47 13.40 30.72
C VAL A 16 4.66 14.25 31.14
N GLU A 17 5.41 13.79 32.14
CA GLU A 17 6.60 14.45 32.63
C GLU A 17 7.66 14.58 31.52
N ARG A 18 8.47 15.63 31.60
CA ARG A 18 9.60 15.88 30.70
C ARG A 18 10.54 14.67 30.68
N GLY A 19 10.87 14.18 29.48
CA GLY A 19 11.73 13.00 29.27
C GLY A 19 11.01 11.66 29.33
N ARG A 20 9.67 11.66 29.47
CA ARG A 20 8.83 10.43 29.41
C ARG A 20 8.18 10.22 28.05
N GLY A 21 8.49 11.02 27.05
CA GLY A 21 8.00 10.92 25.69
C GLY A 21 8.75 11.84 24.74
N ASP A 22 8.68 11.55 23.44
CA ASP A 22 9.33 12.31 22.38
C ASP A 22 8.32 13.21 21.66
N GLY A 23 8.13 14.42 22.18
CA GLY A 23 7.25 15.40 21.56
C GLY A 23 5.76 15.02 21.73
N ILE A 24 5.06 14.71 20.66
CA ILE A 24 3.61 14.47 20.65
C ILE A 24 3.30 13.13 20.02
N TYR A 25 2.48 12.33 20.70
CA TYR A 25 1.88 11.10 20.18
C TYR A 25 0.40 11.34 19.93
N ILE A 26 -0.09 11.01 18.73
CA ILE A 26 -1.50 11.14 18.37
C ILE A 26 -2.02 9.76 18.01
N ASN A 27 -2.99 9.27 18.78
CA ASN A 27 -3.72 8.05 18.49
C ASN A 27 -5.14 8.39 18.05
N THR A 28 -5.62 7.69 17.04
CA THR A 28 -6.98 7.85 16.55
C THR A 28 -7.69 6.50 16.53
N ALA A 29 -8.98 6.52 16.86
CA ALA A 29 -9.88 5.39 16.71
C ALA A 29 -11.12 5.84 15.96
N GLY A 30 -11.73 4.95 15.18
CA GLY A 30 -12.92 5.26 14.39
C GLY A 30 -13.96 4.17 14.51
N VAL A 31 -15.23 4.58 14.43
CA VAL A 31 -16.38 3.68 14.31
C VAL A 31 -17.07 3.96 13.00
N GLY A 32 -17.40 2.92 12.25
CA GLY A 32 -18.05 3.04 10.94
C GLY A 32 -19.07 1.93 10.68
N VAL A 33 -19.87 2.13 9.66
CA VAL A 33 -20.83 1.12 9.18
C VAL A 33 -20.18 0.28 8.12
N LEU A 34 -20.20 -1.04 8.29
CA LEU A 34 -19.71 -1.99 7.31
C LEU A 34 -20.61 -2.01 6.07
N ARG A 35 -20.11 -1.49 4.94
CA ARG A 35 -20.86 -1.41 3.67
C ARG A 35 -20.56 -2.54 2.69
N ALA A 36 -19.41 -3.19 2.81
CA ALA A 36 -18.98 -4.27 1.94
C ALA A 36 -18.53 -5.47 2.81
N PRO A 37 -19.46 -6.32 3.25
CA PRO A 37 -19.12 -7.54 3.98
C PRO A 37 -18.39 -8.54 3.06
N GLY A 38 -17.57 -9.41 3.66
CA GLY A 38 -16.89 -10.50 2.96
C GLY A 38 -15.58 -10.10 2.26
N LEU A 39 -15.11 -8.87 2.43
CA LEU A 39 -13.75 -8.50 2.04
C LEU A 39 -12.73 -9.06 3.03
N GLY A 40 -11.62 -9.59 2.52
CA GLY A 40 -10.53 -10.08 3.37
C GLY A 40 -9.76 -11.23 2.75
N ARG A 41 -8.82 -11.78 3.51
CA ARG A 41 -7.94 -12.87 3.07
C ARG A 41 -8.71 -14.10 2.57
N ASP A 42 -9.78 -14.45 3.25
CA ASP A 42 -10.59 -15.63 2.92
C ASP A 42 -11.36 -15.47 1.60
N ALA A 43 -11.47 -14.24 1.11
CA ALA A 43 -12.10 -13.96 -0.18
C ALA A 43 -11.15 -14.17 -1.36
N LEU A 44 -9.84 -14.21 -1.14
CA LEU A 44 -8.83 -14.35 -2.20
C LEU A 44 -8.97 -15.67 -2.95
N ARG A 45 -8.76 -15.63 -4.26
CA ARG A 45 -8.83 -16.81 -5.15
C ARG A 45 -7.64 -16.80 -6.10
N GLN A 46 -7.23 -17.99 -6.52
CA GLN A 46 -6.29 -18.13 -7.63
C GLN A 46 -6.84 -17.46 -8.90
N GLY A 47 -6.00 -16.70 -9.58
CA GLY A 47 -6.36 -15.92 -10.77
C GLY A 47 -6.67 -14.45 -10.46
N ASP A 48 -6.96 -14.07 -9.21
CA ASP A 48 -7.25 -12.70 -8.84
C ASP A 48 -6.11 -11.77 -9.25
N ALA A 49 -6.48 -10.57 -9.69
CA ALA A 49 -5.53 -9.51 -10.04
C ALA A 49 -5.13 -8.70 -8.80
N VAL A 50 -3.86 -8.34 -8.73
CA VAL A 50 -3.31 -7.45 -7.70
C VAL A 50 -3.06 -6.07 -8.30
N LEU A 51 -3.67 -5.05 -7.74
CA LEU A 51 -3.60 -3.66 -8.17
C LEU A 51 -3.01 -2.79 -7.06
N VAL A 52 -2.33 -1.72 -7.47
CA VAL A 52 -1.92 -0.63 -6.56
C VAL A 52 -2.44 0.70 -7.09
N SER A 53 -2.82 1.61 -6.21
CA SER A 53 -3.45 2.89 -6.59
C SER A 53 -2.47 3.94 -7.10
N GLY A 54 -1.17 3.68 -7.13
CA GLY A 54 -0.15 4.61 -7.63
C GLY A 54 1.26 4.27 -7.17
N SER A 55 2.20 5.19 -7.37
CA SER A 55 3.61 5.04 -7.05
C SER A 55 3.85 4.65 -5.59
N VAL A 56 4.73 3.68 -5.36
CA VAL A 56 5.03 3.15 -4.02
C VAL A 56 6.29 3.77 -3.42
N GLY A 57 6.42 3.72 -2.09
CA GLY A 57 7.60 4.14 -1.35
C GLY A 57 7.75 5.64 -1.11
N CYS A 58 6.80 6.47 -1.58
CA CYS A 58 6.91 7.93 -1.51
C CYS A 58 6.98 8.46 -0.07
N HIS A 59 6.15 7.93 0.85
CA HIS A 59 6.16 8.38 2.24
C HIS A 59 7.49 8.07 2.92
N GLY A 60 7.97 6.83 2.81
CA GLY A 60 9.24 6.43 3.43
C GLY A 60 10.41 7.28 2.93
N ALA A 61 10.53 7.49 1.63
CA ALA A 61 11.55 8.34 1.04
C ALA A 61 11.44 9.80 1.50
N ALA A 62 10.21 10.35 1.58
CA ALA A 62 9.97 11.72 2.05
C ALA A 62 10.37 11.90 3.52
N VAL A 63 10.14 10.91 4.39
CA VAL A 63 10.55 10.93 5.80
C VAL A 63 12.07 10.92 5.93
N LEU A 64 12.75 10.04 5.18
CA LEU A 64 14.22 9.97 5.19
C LEU A 64 14.85 11.30 4.75
N MET A 65 14.29 11.90 3.70
CA MET A 65 14.73 13.22 3.25
C MET A 65 14.50 14.31 4.28
N ALA A 66 13.33 14.35 4.90
CA ALA A 66 13.00 15.33 5.94
C ALA A 66 13.86 15.21 7.21
N ARG A 67 14.39 14.02 7.47
CA ARG A 67 15.34 13.77 8.58
C ARG A 67 16.78 14.15 8.25
N GLY A 68 17.07 14.46 6.99
CA GLY A 68 18.45 14.74 6.54
C GLY A 68 19.30 13.49 6.32
N ASP A 69 18.66 12.31 6.25
CA ASP A 69 19.36 11.05 6.01
C ASP A 69 19.81 10.90 4.54
N LEU A 70 19.32 11.78 3.64
CA LEU A 70 19.67 11.82 2.23
C LEU A 70 20.52 13.04 1.91
N PRO A 71 21.73 12.88 1.37
CA PRO A 71 22.60 13.97 0.98
C PRO A 71 22.21 14.49 -0.42
N CYS A 72 20.96 14.87 -0.63
CA CYS A 72 20.50 15.40 -1.91
C CYS A 72 19.61 16.63 -1.71
N GLU A 73 19.74 17.58 -2.65
CA GLU A 73 18.86 18.73 -2.71
C GLU A 73 17.56 18.34 -3.42
N GLY A 74 16.44 18.81 -2.89
CA GLY A 74 15.11 18.58 -3.47
C GLY A 74 14.05 18.38 -2.39
N THR A 75 12.82 18.23 -2.83
CA THR A 75 11.69 17.96 -1.94
C THR A 75 10.93 16.75 -2.44
N LEU A 76 10.98 15.66 -1.69
CA LEU A 76 10.07 14.54 -1.86
C LEU A 76 8.84 14.78 -0.99
N LEU A 77 7.67 14.78 -1.61
CA LEU A 77 6.41 14.92 -0.88
C LEU A 77 5.88 13.55 -0.49
N SER A 78 5.42 13.44 0.75
CA SER A 78 4.69 12.28 1.20
C SER A 78 3.40 12.08 0.40
N ASP A 79 3.06 10.82 0.12
CA ASP A 79 1.79 10.44 -0.49
C ASP A 79 0.60 10.45 0.49
N CYS A 80 0.79 10.85 1.73
CA CYS A 80 -0.22 10.83 2.79
C CYS A 80 -1.53 11.52 2.36
N ARG A 81 -2.61 10.73 2.32
CA ARG A 81 -3.95 11.20 1.93
C ARG A 81 -5.06 10.26 2.40
N PRO A 82 -6.31 10.74 2.54
CA PRO A 82 -7.46 9.88 2.78
C PRO A 82 -7.76 8.99 1.58
N LEU A 83 -8.03 7.70 1.81
CA LEU A 83 -8.26 6.68 0.76
C LEU A 83 -9.74 6.39 0.50
N HIS A 84 -10.66 7.07 1.21
CA HIS A 84 -12.11 6.78 1.15
C HIS A 84 -12.69 6.88 -0.27
N ARG A 85 -12.20 7.81 -1.12
CA ARG A 85 -12.67 7.93 -2.50
C ARG A 85 -12.17 6.80 -3.39
N LEU A 86 -10.90 6.41 -3.22
CA LEU A 86 -10.30 5.28 -3.95
C LEU A 86 -10.99 3.96 -3.58
N SER A 87 -11.20 3.72 -2.29
CA SER A 87 -11.90 2.52 -1.84
C SER A 87 -13.35 2.48 -2.32
N ALA A 88 -14.08 3.61 -2.26
CA ALA A 88 -15.44 3.69 -2.77
C ALA A 88 -15.51 3.42 -4.27
N ALA A 89 -14.61 3.99 -5.07
CA ALA A 89 -14.56 3.76 -6.52
C ALA A 89 -14.25 2.29 -6.87
N ALA A 90 -13.27 1.71 -6.19
CA ALA A 90 -12.94 0.29 -6.38
C ALA A 90 -14.12 -0.62 -6.05
N LEU A 91 -14.80 -0.39 -4.93
CA LEU A 91 -15.95 -1.19 -4.50
C LEU A 91 -17.15 -1.02 -5.45
N ALA A 92 -17.38 0.20 -5.95
CA ALA A 92 -18.47 0.46 -6.92
C ALA A 92 -18.25 -0.25 -8.26
N ALA A 93 -16.99 -0.47 -8.67
CA ALA A 93 -16.67 -1.24 -9.87
C ALA A 93 -16.98 -2.76 -9.75
N GLY A 94 -17.12 -3.25 -8.50
CA GLY A 94 -17.43 -4.65 -8.21
C GLY A 94 -16.23 -5.59 -8.29
N GLY A 95 -16.42 -6.83 -7.84
CA GLY A 95 -15.42 -7.90 -7.93
C GLY A 95 -14.20 -7.75 -6.99
N VAL A 96 -14.16 -6.72 -6.15
CA VAL A 96 -13.10 -6.53 -5.14
C VAL A 96 -13.21 -7.61 -4.07
N ARG A 97 -12.10 -8.20 -3.70
CA ARG A 97 -11.98 -9.23 -2.65
C ARG A 97 -11.25 -8.73 -1.41
N MET A 98 -10.29 -7.83 -1.59
CA MET A 98 -9.51 -7.27 -0.48
C MET A 98 -9.00 -5.88 -0.81
N LEU A 99 -9.00 -5.00 0.19
CA LEU A 99 -8.38 -3.67 0.16
C LEU A 99 -7.48 -3.52 1.38
N ARG A 100 -6.31 -2.94 1.20
CA ARG A 100 -5.39 -2.63 2.29
C ARG A 100 -4.45 -1.48 1.90
N ASP A 101 -4.12 -0.64 2.86
CA ASP A 101 -3.04 0.33 2.75
C ASP A 101 -1.67 -0.33 3.07
N PRO A 102 -0.65 -0.17 2.22
CA PRO A 102 0.67 -0.74 2.46
C PRO A 102 1.56 0.21 3.27
N THR A 103 1.27 0.36 4.56
CA THR A 103 1.97 1.25 5.47
C THR A 103 3.34 0.70 5.88
N ARG A 104 3.52 0.28 7.12
CA ARG A 104 4.81 -0.24 7.60
C ARG A 104 5.26 -1.48 6.82
N GLY A 105 6.50 -1.45 6.31
CA GLY A 105 7.05 -2.53 5.49
C GLY A 105 6.55 -2.55 4.06
N GLY A 106 5.85 -1.50 3.61
CA GLY A 106 5.44 -1.27 2.24
C GLY A 106 4.56 -2.37 1.64
N ILE A 107 4.57 -2.44 0.32
CA ILE A 107 3.79 -3.47 -0.40
C ILE A 107 4.34 -4.89 -0.16
N ALA A 108 5.65 -5.02 0.06
CA ALA A 108 6.28 -6.32 0.30
C ALA A 108 5.71 -6.99 1.54
N THR A 109 5.72 -6.31 2.69
CA THR A 109 5.17 -6.86 3.94
C THR A 109 3.67 -7.08 3.85
N THR A 110 2.92 -6.11 3.33
CA THR A 110 1.47 -6.18 3.23
C THR A 110 1.00 -7.34 2.35
N LEU A 111 1.63 -7.58 1.21
CA LEU A 111 1.26 -8.70 0.33
C LEU A 111 1.62 -10.07 0.94
N ASN A 112 2.69 -10.15 1.72
CA ASN A 112 2.98 -11.36 2.49
C ASN A 112 1.89 -11.64 3.53
N GLU A 113 1.38 -10.60 4.22
CA GLU A 113 0.26 -10.77 5.16
C GLU A 113 -1.00 -11.31 4.47
N PHE A 114 -1.19 -11.06 3.16
CA PHE A 114 -2.33 -11.58 2.42
C PHE A 114 -2.29 -13.09 2.23
N VAL A 115 -1.12 -13.66 1.99
CA VAL A 115 -0.95 -15.08 1.62
C VAL A 115 -0.33 -15.96 2.70
N GLU A 116 0.23 -15.38 3.75
CA GLU A 116 0.83 -16.14 4.85
C GLU A 116 -0.14 -17.15 5.45
N GLY A 117 0.29 -18.43 5.53
CA GLY A 117 -0.53 -19.52 6.07
C GLY A 117 -1.70 -19.93 5.16
N THR A 118 -1.70 -19.48 3.90
CA THR A 118 -2.70 -19.89 2.89
C THR A 118 -2.06 -20.77 1.82
N PRO A 119 -2.85 -21.51 1.02
CA PRO A 119 -2.34 -22.23 -0.15
C PRO A 119 -2.04 -21.30 -1.35
N LEU A 120 -2.24 -20.00 -1.20
CA LEU A 120 -2.06 -19.01 -2.25
C LEU A 120 -0.64 -18.42 -2.24
N CYS A 121 -0.28 -17.86 -3.38
CA CYS A 121 0.95 -17.15 -3.67
C CYS A 121 0.58 -15.85 -4.38
N ILE A 122 1.37 -14.80 -4.23
CA ILE A 122 1.27 -13.61 -5.08
C ILE A 122 2.50 -13.54 -5.95
N GLU A 123 2.29 -13.43 -7.26
CA GLU A 123 3.32 -13.16 -8.25
C GLU A 123 3.19 -11.72 -8.72
N LEU A 124 4.31 -10.98 -8.63
CA LEU A 124 4.41 -9.58 -9.02
C LEU A 124 5.33 -9.46 -10.24
N GLU A 125 5.04 -8.49 -11.09
CA GLU A 125 5.89 -8.08 -12.22
C GLU A 125 6.59 -6.76 -11.85
N GLU A 126 7.92 -6.79 -11.70
CA GLU A 126 8.72 -5.66 -11.20
C GLU A 126 8.49 -4.39 -12.00
N GLU A 127 8.47 -4.50 -13.34
CA GLU A 127 8.28 -3.36 -14.24
C GLU A 127 6.87 -2.78 -14.23
N ALA A 128 5.89 -3.55 -13.73
CA ALA A 128 4.52 -3.08 -13.60
C ALA A 128 4.29 -2.27 -12.32
N ILE A 129 5.21 -2.31 -11.37
CA ILE A 129 5.09 -1.58 -10.10
C ILE A 129 5.49 -0.13 -10.32
N PRO A 130 4.57 0.83 -10.17
CA PRO A 130 4.90 2.23 -10.34
C PRO A 130 5.78 2.73 -9.19
N ILE A 131 6.94 3.28 -9.54
CA ILE A 131 7.86 3.93 -8.61
C ILE A 131 8.30 5.25 -9.24
N ASP A 132 8.06 6.36 -8.56
CA ASP A 132 8.46 7.67 -9.05
C ASP A 132 9.99 7.77 -9.13
N PRO A 133 10.58 8.32 -10.21
CA PRO A 133 12.02 8.38 -10.38
C PRO A 133 12.78 9.00 -9.19
N PRO A 134 12.30 10.07 -8.53
CA PRO A 134 12.96 10.60 -7.35
C PRO A 134 12.97 9.60 -6.17
N VAL A 135 11.92 8.80 -6.01
CA VAL A 135 11.84 7.76 -4.97
C VAL A 135 12.83 6.64 -5.27
N ALA A 136 12.88 6.18 -6.51
CA ALA A 136 13.83 5.16 -6.95
C ALA A 136 15.27 5.62 -6.73
N ALA A 137 15.60 6.87 -7.08
CA ALA A 137 16.92 7.45 -6.88
C ALA A 137 17.27 7.54 -5.39
N ALA A 138 16.36 8.03 -4.55
CA ALA A 138 16.55 8.13 -3.10
C ALA A 138 16.81 6.76 -2.46
N CYS A 139 16.01 5.76 -2.80
CA CYS A 139 16.18 4.40 -2.30
C CYS A 139 17.50 3.78 -2.78
N SER A 140 17.89 4.00 -4.05
CA SER A 140 19.14 3.50 -4.59
C SER A 140 20.36 4.08 -3.87
N LEU A 141 20.37 5.38 -3.56
CA LEU A 141 21.45 6.03 -2.83
C LEU A 141 21.68 5.44 -1.43
N LEU A 142 20.59 4.99 -0.79
CA LEU A 142 20.64 4.41 0.56
C LEU A 142 20.72 2.88 0.56
N GLY A 143 20.76 2.23 -0.61
CA GLY A 143 20.70 0.76 -0.70
C GLY A 143 19.37 0.18 -0.19
N LEU A 144 18.28 0.95 -0.25
CA LEU A 144 16.94 0.52 0.18
C LEU A 144 16.12 0.01 -1.00
N ASP A 145 15.26 -0.94 -0.72
CA ASP A 145 14.27 -1.41 -1.69
C ASP A 145 12.95 -0.63 -1.49
N PRO A 146 12.48 0.12 -2.50
CA PRO A 146 11.25 0.92 -2.41
C PRO A 146 10.00 0.08 -2.11
N LEU A 147 10.02 -1.23 -2.38
CA LEU A 147 8.90 -2.13 -2.10
C LEU A 147 8.66 -2.33 -0.59
N TYR A 148 9.67 -2.06 0.25
CA TYR A 148 9.57 -2.09 1.71
C TYR A 148 9.33 -0.71 2.33
N SER A 149 9.38 0.34 1.53
CA SER A 149 9.15 1.70 1.99
C SER A 149 7.67 1.97 2.22
N ALA A 150 7.36 2.63 3.34
CA ALA A 150 5.98 2.92 3.72
C ALA A 150 5.25 3.80 2.70
N CYS A 151 3.96 3.51 2.52
CA CYS A 151 3.03 4.32 1.74
C CYS A 151 1.84 4.69 2.64
N GLU A 152 1.59 5.98 2.81
CA GLU A 152 0.53 6.49 3.70
C GLU A 152 -0.70 7.02 2.93
N GLY A 153 -0.66 6.90 1.61
CA GLY A 153 -1.73 7.36 0.72
C GLY A 153 -1.91 6.48 -0.51
N ARG A 154 -1.50 5.22 -0.41
CA ARG A 154 -1.70 4.21 -1.43
C ARG A 154 -2.59 3.09 -0.92
N MET A 155 -3.21 2.39 -1.86
CA MET A 155 -4.09 1.26 -1.58
C MET A 155 -3.73 0.10 -2.51
N LEU A 156 -3.58 -1.07 -1.92
CA LEU A 156 -3.58 -2.35 -2.62
C LEU A 156 -5.03 -2.83 -2.75
N ALA A 157 -5.39 -3.28 -3.92
CA ALA A 157 -6.68 -3.91 -4.19
C ALA A 157 -6.45 -5.27 -4.85
N VAL A 158 -7.12 -6.29 -4.33
CA VAL A 158 -7.20 -7.60 -4.99
C VAL A 158 -8.62 -7.79 -5.48
N CYS A 159 -8.77 -8.14 -6.74
CA CYS A 159 -10.09 -8.30 -7.36
C CYS A 159 -10.12 -9.49 -8.33
N ALA A 160 -11.32 -9.95 -8.63
CA ALA A 160 -11.56 -10.97 -9.64
C ALA A 160 -10.94 -10.57 -10.98
N PRO A 161 -10.34 -11.51 -11.74
CA PRO A 161 -9.61 -11.18 -12.96
C PRO A 161 -10.48 -10.48 -14.00
N GLU A 162 -11.74 -10.84 -14.12
CA GLU A 162 -12.72 -10.21 -15.00
C GLU A 162 -13.09 -8.78 -14.60
N ALA A 163 -12.97 -8.42 -13.32
CA ALA A 163 -13.23 -7.09 -12.80
C ALA A 163 -11.99 -6.15 -12.87
N ALA A 164 -10.80 -6.69 -13.11
CA ALA A 164 -9.54 -5.97 -12.97
C ALA A 164 -9.48 -4.69 -13.80
N SER A 165 -9.95 -4.73 -15.06
CA SER A 165 -9.96 -3.56 -15.94
C SER A 165 -10.94 -2.49 -15.45
N ALA A 166 -12.10 -2.86 -14.96
CA ALA A 166 -13.11 -1.93 -14.44
C ALA A 166 -12.63 -1.28 -13.12
N VAL A 167 -12.07 -2.08 -12.21
CA VAL A 167 -11.50 -1.57 -10.94
C VAL A 167 -10.34 -0.62 -11.23
N LEU A 168 -9.43 -0.98 -12.16
CA LEU A 168 -8.30 -0.13 -12.53
C LEU A 168 -8.76 1.20 -13.13
N ALA A 169 -9.74 1.18 -14.03
CA ALA A 169 -10.33 2.39 -14.59
C ALA A 169 -11.00 3.26 -13.53
N ALA A 170 -11.74 2.64 -12.61
CA ALA A 170 -12.38 3.34 -11.49
C ALA A 170 -11.35 4.01 -10.57
N LEU A 171 -10.25 3.33 -10.24
CA LEU A 171 -9.16 3.91 -9.46
C LEU A 171 -8.56 5.12 -10.17
N ARG A 172 -8.26 5.00 -11.47
CA ARG A 172 -7.65 6.07 -12.28
C ARG A 172 -8.55 7.29 -12.46
N SER A 173 -9.86 7.16 -12.32
CA SER A 173 -10.81 8.26 -12.40
C SER A 173 -10.89 9.12 -11.13
N VAL A 174 -10.23 8.71 -10.05
CA VAL A 174 -10.26 9.39 -8.76
C VAL A 174 -8.95 10.12 -8.51
N PRO A 175 -8.99 11.37 -8.01
CA PRO A 175 -7.77 12.10 -7.66
C PRO A 175 -6.86 11.29 -6.71
N GLY A 176 -5.61 11.11 -7.15
CA GLY A 176 -4.60 10.31 -6.45
C GLY A 176 -4.53 8.85 -6.88
N GLY A 177 -5.38 8.43 -7.81
CA GLY A 177 -5.34 7.11 -8.42
C GLY A 177 -4.92 7.11 -9.90
N GLU A 178 -4.52 8.24 -10.45
CA GLU A 178 -4.16 8.39 -11.88
C GLU A 178 -3.04 7.42 -12.28
N GLY A 179 -2.10 7.16 -11.39
CA GLY A 179 -0.99 6.22 -11.57
C GLY A 179 -1.31 4.78 -11.15
N ALA A 180 -2.59 4.42 -10.97
CA ALA A 180 -2.94 3.06 -10.59
C ALA A 180 -2.50 2.04 -11.65
N ALA A 181 -1.98 0.89 -11.18
CA ALA A 181 -1.45 -0.17 -12.03
C ALA A 181 -1.86 -1.56 -11.53
N ARG A 182 -1.98 -2.50 -12.48
CA ARG A 182 -2.00 -3.91 -12.16
C ARG A 182 -0.56 -4.38 -12.02
N ILE A 183 -0.18 -4.85 -10.84
CA ILE A 183 1.20 -5.19 -10.49
C ILE A 183 1.46 -6.69 -10.40
N GLY A 184 0.40 -7.51 -10.49
CA GLY A 184 0.55 -8.95 -10.37
C GLY A 184 -0.75 -9.71 -10.30
N ARG A 185 -0.66 -10.94 -9.81
CA ARG A 185 -1.77 -11.88 -9.69
C ARG A 185 -1.61 -12.82 -8.52
N VAL A 186 -2.72 -13.39 -8.08
CA VAL A 186 -2.75 -14.48 -7.10
C VAL A 186 -2.62 -15.82 -7.82
N THR A 187 -1.72 -16.66 -7.34
CA THR A 187 -1.47 -18.01 -7.88
C THR A 187 -1.42 -19.04 -6.74
N ALA A 188 -1.10 -20.29 -7.04
CA ALA A 188 -0.83 -21.35 -6.07
C ALA A 188 0.57 -21.97 -6.27
N ALA A 189 1.44 -21.33 -7.03
CA ALA A 189 2.74 -21.89 -7.41
C ALA A 189 3.68 -22.08 -6.22
N ARG A 190 3.65 -21.14 -5.27
CA ARG A 190 4.50 -21.14 -4.06
C ARG A 190 3.68 -20.71 -2.84
N PRO A 191 2.94 -21.62 -2.20
CA PRO A 191 2.03 -21.32 -1.10
C PRO A 191 2.68 -20.46 0.01
N GLY A 192 1.96 -19.42 0.43
CA GLY A 192 2.38 -18.52 1.50
C GLY A 192 3.47 -17.50 1.11
N GLN A 193 3.87 -17.42 -0.15
CA GLN A 193 4.97 -16.55 -0.59
C GLN A 193 4.52 -15.46 -1.54
N VAL A 194 5.31 -14.38 -1.56
CA VAL A 194 5.25 -13.32 -2.59
C VAL A 194 6.50 -13.42 -3.43
N VAL A 195 6.34 -13.53 -4.73
CA VAL A 195 7.43 -13.67 -5.72
C VAL A 195 7.43 -12.46 -6.64
N LEU A 196 8.58 -11.86 -6.82
CA LEU A 196 8.79 -10.76 -7.76
C LEU A 196 9.55 -11.30 -8.97
N HIS A 197 9.01 -11.10 -10.14
CA HIS A 197 9.63 -11.45 -11.43
C HIS A 197 10.19 -10.18 -12.08
N ASN A 198 11.40 -10.26 -12.61
CA ASN A 198 12.01 -9.20 -13.41
C ASN A 198 11.95 -9.52 -14.92
N SER A 199 12.16 -8.52 -15.76
CA SER A 199 12.14 -8.64 -17.22
C SER A 199 13.21 -9.56 -17.82
N PHE A 200 14.26 -9.88 -17.05
CA PHE A 200 15.36 -10.75 -17.50
C PHE A 200 15.09 -12.23 -17.20
N GLY A 201 13.88 -12.58 -16.75
CA GLY A 201 13.49 -13.95 -16.42
C GLY A 201 13.96 -14.42 -15.03
N GLY A 202 14.55 -13.53 -14.23
CA GLY A 202 14.87 -13.80 -12.83
C GLY A 202 13.65 -13.65 -11.92
N SER A 203 13.71 -14.29 -10.76
CA SER A 203 12.70 -14.11 -9.71
C SER A 203 13.33 -14.09 -8.33
N ARG A 204 12.74 -13.31 -7.41
CA ARG A 204 13.12 -13.31 -6.01
C ARG A 204 11.89 -13.41 -5.11
N ILE A 205 12.05 -14.00 -3.94
CA ILE A 205 11.02 -14.03 -2.91
C ILE A 205 11.11 -12.71 -2.15
N LEU A 206 9.97 -12.00 -2.02
CA LEU A 206 9.83 -10.88 -1.12
C LEU A 206 9.42 -11.42 0.25
N GLY A 207 10.27 -11.23 1.26
CA GLY A 207 9.94 -11.56 2.65
C GLY A 207 9.20 -10.42 3.35
N LYS A 208 8.78 -10.64 4.59
CA LYS A 208 8.38 -9.57 5.49
C LYS A 208 9.60 -8.80 5.98
N LEU A 209 9.43 -7.51 6.23
CA LEU A 209 10.43 -6.76 6.98
C LEU A 209 10.52 -7.37 8.39
N ALA A 210 11.72 -7.81 8.78
CA ALA A 210 11.95 -8.24 10.16
C ALA A 210 11.77 -7.04 11.08
N GLY A 211 10.88 -7.17 12.07
CA GLY A 211 10.63 -6.14 13.07
C GLY A 211 11.74 -6.08 14.11
#